data_4cde2a01fdd41589f898a226dcb784ee
#
_entry.id   4cde2a01fdd41589f898a226dcb784ee
#
_cell.length_a   1.000
_cell.length_b   1.000
_cell.length_c   1.000
_cell.angle_alpha   90.00
_cell.angle_beta   90.00
_cell.angle_gamma   90.00
#
_symmetry.space_group_name_H-M   'P 1'
#
loop_
_entity.id
_entity.type
_entity.pdbx_description
1 polymer ?
#
loop_
_entity_poly.entity_id
_entity_poly.type
_entity_poly.pdbx_seq_one_letter_code
_entity_poly.pdbx_strand_id
1 'polypeptide(L)'
;LEMKKIFFVGFIGFFQLAFGQQIPQYSQFHRNQFMINPAAAGVYDFVDITLNGRWQWLGVADAPRTSYLAFSVPLNFKPKYYNPGIRTSNGPIANPEIKTGKLKHTVGGQLLADQYGAFRKLSFSGTYSLHIPLSKSMNLAFGVRVGLSSNNFLADKAQVLNIVDPSLSYMDNTYTNFTANQSSKQILDMGSGLYLYGKGFFLGLSADQLTRDLVEFGKGTANFNPQIHYQVISGYKIKTGENWSLTPSLLAKYMSPAPVSIDVNLQAEYNEWLWFGFGYRHTDAVIGMLGMNISNRFKFGYSYDFSLSRFNNFSSGGHELTLGIMLGR
;
A
#
# COMPACT_ATOMS: atom_id res chain seq x y z
N LEU A 1 -62.50 -20.33 -12.65
CA LEU A 1 -61.38 -20.85 -11.82
C LEU A 1 -60.09 -20.18 -12.25
N GLU A 2 -59.78 -19.04 -11.66
CA GLU A 2 -58.50 -18.37 -11.92
C GLU A 2 -57.44 -18.84 -10.89
N MET A 3 -56.40 -19.50 -11.37
CA MET A 3 -55.24 -19.87 -10.58
C MET A 3 -54.31 -18.66 -10.45
N LYS A 4 -54.29 -18.01 -9.29
CA LYS A 4 -53.30 -17.00 -8.92
C LYS A 4 -51.92 -17.67 -8.79
N LYS A 5 -51.01 -17.35 -9.72
CA LYS A 5 -49.61 -17.73 -9.61
C LYS A 5 -48.95 -16.87 -8.55
N ILE A 6 -48.69 -17.47 -7.40
CA ILE A 6 -47.87 -16.85 -6.33
C ILE A 6 -46.42 -16.92 -6.77
N PHE A 7 -45.87 -15.76 -7.12
CA PHE A 7 -44.45 -15.60 -7.34
C PHE A 7 -43.75 -15.51 -5.96
N PHE A 8 -43.17 -16.63 -5.55
CA PHE A 8 -42.28 -16.67 -4.37
C PHE A 8 -40.92 -16.15 -4.80
N VAL A 9 -40.69 -14.85 -4.68
CA VAL A 9 -39.37 -14.26 -4.82
C VAL A 9 -38.60 -14.58 -3.54
N GLY A 10 -37.81 -15.64 -3.60
CA GLY A 10 -36.83 -15.95 -2.56
C GLY A 10 -35.82 -14.83 -2.42
N PHE A 11 -35.93 -14.02 -1.38
CA PHE A 11 -34.94 -13.04 -0.97
C PHE A 11 -33.73 -13.84 -0.41
N ILE A 12 -32.82 -14.21 -1.29
CA ILE A 12 -31.51 -14.73 -0.88
C ILE A 12 -30.74 -13.52 -0.34
N GLY A 13 -30.84 -13.31 0.96
CA GLY A 13 -30.00 -12.40 1.69
C GLY A 13 -28.55 -12.88 1.57
N PHE A 14 -27.77 -12.26 0.71
CA PHE A 14 -26.32 -12.36 0.75
C PHE A 14 -25.85 -11.78 2.08
N PHE A 15 -25.68 -12.62 3.09
CA PHE A 15 -24.84 -12.31 4.23
C PHE A 15 -23.41 -12.19 3.70
N GLN A 16 -23.02 -11.00 3.34
CA GLN A 16 -21.61 -10.65 3.18
C GLN A 16 -21.01 -10.71 4.59
N LEU A 17 -20.42 -11.84 4.93
CA LEU A 17 -19.52 -11.91 6.07
C LEU A 17 -18.41 -10.93 5.79
N ALA A 18 -18.42 -9.80 6.46
CA ALA A 18 -17.36 -8.80 6.39
C ALA A 18 -16.11 -9.37 7.07
N PHE A 19 -15.31 -10.13 6.33
CA PHE A 19 -13.96 -10.49 6.75
C PHE A 19 -13.08 -9.26 6.57
N GLY A 20 -12.96 -8.48 7.65
CA GLY A 20 -12.39 -7.13 7.62
C GLY A 20 -10.88 -7.06 7.75
N GLN A 21 -10.11 -7.73 6.91
CA GLN A 21 -8.68 -7.45 6.80
C GLN A 21 -8.29 -7.15 5.36
N GLN A 22 -8.16 -5.86 5.05
CA GLN A 22 -7.53 -5.42 3.81
C GLN A 22 -6.12 -4.90 4.11
N ILE A 23 -5.16 -5.21 3.24
CA ILE A 23 -3.88 -4.49 3.25
C ILE A 23 -4.15 -3.01 2.98
N PRO A 24 -3.41 -2.09 3.63
CA PRO A 24 -3.52 -0.68 3.36
C PRO A 24 -3.49 -0.38 1.86
N GLN A 25 -4.37 0.51 1.43
CA GLN A 25 -4.43 0.93 0.03
C GLN A 25 -3.53 2.15 -0.16
N TYR A 26 -2.83 2.22 -1.28
CA TYR A 26 -1.95 3.34 -1.64
C TYR A 26 -2.36 3.87 -3.01
N SER A 27 -2.67 5.16 -3.10
CA SER A 27 -3.06 5.79 -4.37
C SER A 27 -1.84 6.07 -5.25
N GLN A 28 -0.69 6.35 -4.61
CA GLN A 28 0.59 6.59 -5.29
C GLN A 28 1.41 5.29 -5.46
N PHE A 29 0.78 4.12 -5.65
CA PHE A 29 1.45 2.82 -5.69
C PHE A 29 2.57 2.73 -6.73
N HIS A 30 2.41 3.39 -7.87
CA HIS A 30 3.40 3.41 -8.95
C HIS A 30 4.71 4.15 -8.59
N ARG A 31 4.68 5.01 -7.56
CA ARG A 31 5.85 5.71 -7.00
C ARG A 31 6.50 4.98 -5.82
N ASN A 32 5.74 4.11 -5.15
CA ASN A 32 6.14 3.41 -3.92
C ASN A 32 6.03 1.89 -4.07
N GLN A 33 6.56 1.36 -5.17
CA GLN A 33 6.43 -0.05 -5.55
C GLN A 33 7.03 -1.02 -4.52
N PHE A 34 8.06 -0.59 -3.77
CA PHE A 34 8.67 -1.39 -2.72
C PHE A 34 7.69 -1.74 -1.58
N MET A 35 6.71 -0.88 -1.29
CA MET A 35 5.67 -1.18 -0.30
C MET A 35 4.79 -2.36 -0.73
N ILE A 36 4.58 -2.50 -2.04
CA ILE A 36 3.71 -3.52 -2.64
C ILE A 36 4.47 -4.82 -2.89
N ASN A 37 5.72 -4.71 -3.34
CA ASN A 37 6.51 -5.87 -3.76
C ASN A 37 7.92 -5.80 -3.19
N PRO A 38 8.36 -6.74 -2.33
CA PRO A 38 9.70 -6.73 -1.76
C PRO A 38 10.81 -6.83 -2.81
N ALA A 39 10.55 -7.44 -3.98
CA ALA A 39 11.51 -7.52 -5.08
C ALA A 39 11.73 -6.17 -5.79
N ALA A 40 10.87 -5.18 -5.57
CA ALA A 40 11.07 -3.83 -6.11
C ALA A 40 12.10 -3.00 -5.30
N ALA A 41 12.55 -3.48 -4.13
CA ALA A 41 13.62 -2.84 -3.38
C ALA A 41 14.90 -2.78 -4.22
N GLY A 42 15.48 -1.57 -4.40
CA GLY A 42 16.74 -1.40 -5.14
C GLY A 42 16.63 -1.45 -6.67
N VAL A 43 15.45 -1.35 -7.24
CA VAL A 43 15.27 -1.13 -8.69
C VAL A 43 16.07 0.09 -9.13
N TYR A 44 16.08 1.12 -8.33
CA TYR A 44 16.95 2.31 -8.49
C TYR A 44 18.28 2.10 -7.78
N ASP A 45 19.38 2.61 -8.36
CA ASP A 45 20.75 2.51 -7.83
C ASP A 45 21.08 3.63 -6.83
N PHE A 46 20.17 3.97 -5.94
CA PHE A 46 20.38 4.95 -4.87
C PHE A 46 19.69 4.47 -3.59
N VAL A 47 20.06 5.07 -2.47
CA VAL A 47 19.35 4.86 -1.21
C VAL A 47 18.04 5.64 -1.27
N ASP A 48 16.92 4.92 -1.16
CA ASP A 48 15.58 5.50 -1.14
C ASP A 48 15.00 5.39 0.27
N ILE A 49 14.63 6.52 0.83
CA ILE A 49 13.92 6.61 2.12
C ILE A 49 12.58 7.29 1.84
N THR A 50 11.48 6.65 2.17
CA THR A 50 10.14 7.16 1.90
C THR A 50 9.29 7.14 3.16
N LEU A 51 8.71 8.28 3.50
CA LEU A 51 7.67 8.45 4.50
C LEU A 51 6.35 8.70 3.79
N ASN A 52 5.30 8.02 4.20
CA ASN A 52 3.95 8.21 3.67
C ASN A 52 2.94 8.27 4.79
N GLY A 53 1.95 9.12 4.63
CA GLY A 53 0.77 9.20 5.50
C GLY A 53 -0.48 9.23 4.64
N ARG A 54 -1.44 8.38 4.98
CA ARG A 54 -2.73 8.29 4.31
C ARG A 54 -3.87 8.38 5.32
N TRP A 55 -4.83 9.24 5.04
CA TRP A 55 -6.07 9.43 5.78
C TRP A 55 -7.23 9.15 4.84
N GLN A 56 -8.00 8.12 5.13
CA GLN A 56 -9.16 7.72 4.33
C GLN A 56 -10.43 8.19 5.01
N TRP A 57 -11.49 8.41 4.24
CA TRP A 57 -12.84 8.70 4.72
C TRP A 57 -12.89 9.84 5.74
N LEU A 58 -12.29 10.98 5.41
CA LEU A 58 -12.31 12.15 6.27
C LEU A 58 -13.75 12.55 6.61
N GLY A 59 -13.98 12.91 7.88
CA GLY A 59 -15.30 13.21 8.44
C GLY A 59 -15.94 12.02 9.16
N VAL A 60 -15.46 10.79 8.94
CA VAL A 60 -15.91 9.60 9.67
C VAL A 60 -15.08 9.43 10.95
N ALA A 61 -15.74 9.18 12.08
CA ALA A 61 -15.05 8.89 13.33
C ALA A 61 -14.20 7.62 13.21
N ASP A 62 -12.99 7.64 13.76
CA ASP A 62 -12.02 6.53 13.73
C ASP A 62 -11.75 5.93 12.33
N ALA A 63 -11.88 6.78 11.30
CA ALA A 63 -11.60 6.41 9.92
C ALA A 63 -10.15 5.89 9.74
N PRO A 64 -9.91 5.05 8.70
CA PRO A 64 -8.61 4.42 8.48
C PRO A 64 -7.48 5.44 8.32
N ARG A 65 -6.38 5.19 9.03
CA ARG A 65 -5.15 5.99 8.95
C ARG A 65 -3.96 5.05 8.82
N THR A 66 -3.21 5.22 7.75
CA THR A 66 -2.02 4.43 7.50
C THR A 66 -0.82 5.35 7.41
N SER A 67 0.27 5.00 8.09
CA SER A 67 1.56 5.67 7.93
C SER A 67 2.65 4.63 7.78
N TYR A 68 3.61 4.88 6.90
CA TYR A 68 4.77 4.02 6.80
C TYR A 68 6.06 4.81 6.58
N LEU A 69 7.15 4.24 7.06
CA LEU A 69 8.52 4.59 6.73
C LEU A 69 9.16 3.39 6.06
N ALA A 70 9.71 3.57 4.86
CA ALA A 70 10.41 2.53 4.13
C ALA A 70 11.77 3.03 3.68
N PHE A 71 12.76 2.14 3.67
CA PHE A 71 14.07 2.44 3.09
C PHE A 71 14.61 1.24 2.31
N SER A 72 15.36 1.51 1.24
CA SER A 72 16.08 0.49 0.50
C SER A 72 17.49 0.96 0.15
N VAL A 73 18.46 0.06 0.31
CA VAL A 73 19.90 0.34 0.14
C VAL A 73 20.51 -0.74 -0.75
N PRO A 74 20.95 -0.41 -1.98
CA PRO A 74 21.74 -1.33 -2.80
C PRO A 74 23.09 -1.58 -2.14
N LEU A 75 23.50 -2.86 -1.93
CA LEU A 75 24.74 -3.18 -1.21
C LEU A 75 26.02 -2.80 -1.99
N ASN A 76 25.94 -2.73 -3.31
CA ASN A 76 27.04 -2.28 -4.16
C ASN A 76 26.99 -0.77 -4.45
N PHE A 77 26.30 -0.02 -3.60
CA PHE A 77 26.15 1.40 -3.72
C PHE A 77 27.52 2.11 -3.58
N LYS A 78 27.95 2.77 -4.65
CA LYS A 78 29.09 3.70 -4.61
C LYS A 78 28.52 5.11 -4.62
N PRO A 79 28.56 5.84 -3.49
CA PRO A 79 28.08 7.21 -3.47
C PRO A 79 28.90 8.02 -4.46
N LYS A 80 28.24 8.61 -5.43
CA LYS A 80 28.86 9.67 -6.22
C LYS A 80 28.96 10.87 -5.29
N TYR A 81 30.17 11.21 -4.86
CA TYR A 81 30.42 12.45 -4.13
C TYR A 81 30.03 13.62 -5.06
N TYR A 82 28.86 14.12 -4.84
CA TYR A 82 28.37 15.29 -5.54
C TYR A 82 28.77 16.52 -4.69
N ASN A 83 29.59 17.41 -5.26
CA ASN A 83 29.84 18.73 -4.68
C ASN A 83 28.49 19.45 -4.53
N PRO A 84 28.10 19.86 -3.31
CA PRO A 84 26.79 20.46 -3.06
C PRO A 84 26.75 21.94 -3.48
N GLY A 85 27.24 22.27 -4.66
CA GLY A 85 26.98 23.55 -5.27
C GLY A 85 25.46 23.66 -5.50
N ILE A 86 24.85 24.72 -4.98
CA ILE A 86 23.46 25.05 -5.30
C ILE A 86 23.39 25.23 -6.81
N ARG A 87 22.90 24.23 -7.52
CA ARG A 87 22.72 24.34 -8.97
C ARG A 87 21.54 25.27 -9.23
N THR A 88 21.84 26.47 -9.65
CA THR A 88 20.87 27.44 -10.17
C THR A 88 20.55 27.23 -11.66
N SER A 89 21.06 26.15 -12.29
CA SER A 89 20.81 25.89 -13.70
C SER A 89 19.51 25.08 -13.87
N ASN A 90 18.65 25.60 -14.71
CA ASN A 90 17.38 24.95 -15.18
C ASN A 90 17.65 23.76 -16.13
N GLY A 91 18.79 23.09 -16.03
CA GLY A 91 19.07 21.89 -16.79
C GLY A 91 18.23 20.72 -16.33
N PRO A 92 17.90 19.77 -17.22
CA PRO A 92 17.13 18.59 -16.85
C PRO A 92 17.80 17.86 -15.69
N ILE A 93 17.00 17.52 -14.69
CA ILE A 93 17.45 16.70 -13.57
C ILE A 93 17.86 15.35 -14.15
N ALA A 94 19.11 14.92 -13.91
CA ALA A 94 19.58 13.64 -14.43
C ALA A 94 18.67 12.53 -13.92
N ASN A 95 18.06 11.80 -14.85
CA ASN A 95 17.18 10.66 -14.53
C ASN A 95 17.93 9.66 -13.65
N PRO A 96 17.34 9.15 -12.58
CA PRO A 96 17.87 7.96 -11.96
C PRO A 96 17.82 6.84 -12.99
N GLU A 97 18.95 6.58 -13.61
CA GLU A 97 19.01 5.47 -14.57
C GLU A 97 18.69 4.19 -13.84
N ILE A 98 17.61 3.52 -14.28
CA ILE A 98 17.39 2.13 -13.94
C ILE A 98 18.53 1.35 -14.58
N LYS A 99 19.54 1.00 -13.78
CA LYS A 99 20.67 0.22 -14.26
C LYS A 99 20.27 -1.24 -14.32
N THR A 100 20.32 -1.77 -15.53
CA THR A 100 20.10 -3.17 -15.86
C THR A 100 21.39 -3.84 -16.30
N GLY A 101 21.37 -5.16 -16.47
CA GLY A 101 22.51 -5.93 -16.98
C GLY A 101 23.59 -6.21 -15.94
N LYS A 102 23.34 -5.98 -14.63
CA LYS A 102 24.26 -6.30 -13.54
C LYS A 102 23.52 -7.00 -12.40
N LEU A 103 24.23 -7.92 -11.75
CA LEU A 103 23.77 -8.53 -10.50
C LEU A 103 23.77 -7.45 -9.40
N LYS A 104 22.65 -7.33 -8.68
CA LYS A 104 22.52 -6.39 -7.56
C LYS A 104 21.91 -7.08 -6.36
N HIS A 105 22.42 -6.74 -5.18
CA HIS A 105 21.87 -7.12 -3.89
C HIS A 105 21.38 -5.87 -3.18
N THR A 106 20.19 -5.94 -2.61
CA THR A 106 19.58 -4.82 -1.91
C THR A 106 19.03 -5.27 -0.58
N VAL A 107 19.24 -4.47 0.44
CA VAL A 107 18.57 -4.62 1.73
C VAL A 107 17.60 -3.46 1.93
N GLY A 108 16.54 -3.72 2.65
CA GLY A 108 15.54 -2.70 2.95
C GLY A 108 14.83 -2.97 4.26
N GLY A 109 14.08 -2.00 4.70
CA GLY A 109 13.25 -2.13 5.88
C GLY A 109 11.99 -1.28 5.77
N GLN A 110 10.98 -1.66 6.55
CA GLN A 110 9.69 -0.98 6.58
C GLN A 110 9.16 -0.94 8.01
N LEU A 111 8.63 0.21 8.40
CA LEU A 111 7.79 0.41 9.57
C LEU A 111 6.42 0.81 9.07
N LEU A 112 5.38 0.11 9.48
CA LEU A 112 4.00 0.40 9.12
C LEU A 112 3.17 0.54 10.38
N ALA A 113 2.42 1.62 10.47
CA ALA A 113 1.38 1.84 11.47
C ALA A 113 0.04 2.02 10.74
N ASP A 114 -0.90 1.14 11.00
CA ASP A 114 -2.23 1.15 10.41
C ASP A 114 -3.28 1.10 11.51
N GLN A 115 -4.28 1.94 11.41
CA GLN A 115 -5.40 1.98 12.33
C GLN A 115 -6.69 1.99 11.54
N TYR A 116 -7.61 1.11 11.91
CA TYR A 116 -8.94 1.00 11.34
C TYR A 116 -9.95 0.76 12.46
N GLY A 117 -10.77 1.77 12.76
CA GLY A 117 -11.71 1.71 13.88
C GLY A 117 -10.98 1.41 15.19
N ALA A 118 -11.42 0.38 15.89
CA ALA A 118 -10.83 -0.10 17.15
C ALA A 118 -9.58 -0.98 16.96
N PHE A 119 -9.16 -1.28 15.73
CA PHE A 119 -7.99 -2.13 15.48
C PHE A 119 -6.78 -1.27 15.07
N ARG A 120 -5.62 -1.60 15.64
CA ARG A 120 -4.35 -0.98 15.30
C ARG A 120 -3.32 -2.06 15.03
N LYS A 121 -2.67 -1.98 13.87
CA LYS A 121 -1.53 -2.81 13.48
C LYS A 121 -0.28 -1.96 13.44
N LEU A 122 0.77 -2.42 14.14
CA LEU A 122 2.12 -1.88 14.03
C LEU A 122 3.02 -3.01 13.53
N SER A 123 3.72 -2.79 12.41
CA SER A 123 4.64 -3.82 11.89
C SER A 123 6.02 -3.24 11.57
N PHE A 124 7.02 -4.07 11.80
CA PHE A 124 8.41 -3.84 11.41
C PHE A 124 8.89 -5.02 10.59
N SER A 125 9.51 -4.75 9.43
CA SER A 125 10.02 -5.81 8.57
C SER A 125 11.36 -5.45 7.94
N GLY A 126 12.21 -6.46 7.77
CA GLY A 126 13.41 -6.42 6.95
C GLY A 126 13.16 -7.07 5.59
N THR A 127 13.84 -6.59 4.57
CA THR A 127 13.70 -7.07 3.19
C THR A 127 15.09 -7.31 2.61
N TYR A 128 15.21 -8.39 1.85
CA TYR A 128 16.34 -8.66 0.98
C TYR A 128 15.84 -8.88 -0.45
N SER A 129 16.51 -8.27 -1.43
CA SER A 129 16.19 -8.43 -2.85
C SER A 129 17.45 -8.73 -3.66
N LEU A 130 17.35 -9.71 -4.54
CA LEU A 130 18.37 -10.13 -5.49
C LEU A 130 17.92 -9.81 -6.91
N HIS A 131 18.68 -9.01 -7.65
CA HIS A 131 18.38 -8.64 -9.03
C HIS A 131 19.36 -9.34 -9.97
N ILE A 132 18.83 -10.22 -10.80
CA ILE A 132 19.57 -11.04 -11.76
C ILE A 132 19.42 -10.43 -13.15
N PRO A 133 20.52 -10.14 -13.86
CA PRO A 133 20.41 -9.64 -15.23
C PRO A 133 19.97 -10.76 -16.18
N LEU A 134 18.86 -10.54 -16.88
CA LEU A 134 18.43 -11.41 -17.97
C LEU A 134 19.03 -10.95 -19.30
N SER A 135 19.25 -9.64 -19.45
CA SER A 135 19.92 -9.03 -20.61
C SER A 135 20.56 -7.70 -20.20
N LYS A 136 21.24 -7.02 -21.15
CA LYS A 136 21.77 -5.66 -20.90
C LYS A 136 20.69 -4.63 -20.59
N SER A 137 19.43 -4.89 -20.95
CA SER A 137 18.31 -3.94 -20.81
C SER A 137 17.24 -4.41 -19.83
N MET A 138 17.38 -5.60 -19.22
CA MET A 138 16.31 -6.21 -18.42
C MET A 138 16.88 -7.02 -17.26
N ASN A 139 16.29 -6.86 -16.09
CA ASN A 139 16.58 -7.63 -14.88
C ASN A 139 15.32 -8.31 -14.35
N LEU A 140 15.49 -9.49 -13.76
CA LEU A 140 14.52 -10.15 -12.90
C LEU A 140 14.98 -10.03 -11.46
N ALA A 141 14.14 -9.54 -10.58
CA ALA A 141 14.41 -9.49 -9.15
C ALA A 141 13.53 -10.49 -8.41
N PHE A 142 14.11 -11.08 -7.37
CA PHE A 142 13.43 -11.87 -6.36
C PHE A 142 13.62 -11.19 -5.00
N GLY A 143 12.55 -11.03 -4.24
CA GLY A 143 12.57 -10.37 -2.93
C GLY A 143 11.85 -11.17 -1.87
N VAL A 144 12.40 -11.14 -0.66
CA VAL A 144 11.76 -11.70 0.53
C VAL A 144 11.69 -10.62 1.62
N ARG A 145 10.60 -10.62 2.34
CA ARG A 145 10.33 -9.74 3.48
C ARG A 145 9.99 -10.61 4.69
N VAL A 146 10.61 -10.33 5.84
CA VAL A 146 10.31 -10.99 7.10
C VAL A 146 10.17 -9.92 8.17
N GLY A 147 9.16 -10.03 9.00
CA GLY A 147 8.87 -9.04 10.02
C GLY A 147 7.97 -9.54 11.13
N LEU A 148 7.77 -8.67 12.09
CA LEU A 148 6.84 -8.87 13.20
C LEU A 148 5.75 -7.83 13.11
N SER A 149 4.50 -8.22 13.35
CA SER A 149 3.41 -7.28 13.49
C SER A 149 2.68 -7.48 14.81
N SER A 150 2.43 -6.35 15.49
CA SER A 150 1.60 -6.28 16.70
C SER A 150 0.21 -5.81 16.31
N ASN A 151 -0.79 -6.64 16.56
CA ASN A 151 -2.18 -6.31 16.33
C ASN A 151 -2.82 -6.02 17.70
N ASN A 152 -3.40 -4.83 17.84
CA ASN A 152 -3.96 -4.36 19.09
C ASN A 152 -5.43 -4.00 18.90
N PHE A 153 -6.24 -4.33 19.89
CA PHE A 153 -7.62 -3.89 20.03
C PHE A 153 -7.68 -2.73 21.01
N LEU A 154 -8.22 -1.59 20.57
CA LEU A 154 -8.39 -0.37 21.35
C LEU A 154 -9.81 -0.32 21.89
N ALA A 155 -9.97 -0.73 23.14
CA ALA A 155 -11.27 -0.84 23.81
C ALA A 155 -12.01 0.51 23.93
N ASP A 156 -11.23 1.59 24.10
CA ASP A 156 -11.73 2.97 24.20
C ASP A 156 -12.41 3.46 22.90
N LYS A 157 -12.11 2.81 21.77
CA LYS A 157 -12.67 3.13 20.44
C LYS A 157 -13.75 2.17 19.99
N ALA A 158 -13.96 1.08 20.72
CA ALA A 158 -15.01 0.13 20.39
C ALA A 158 -16.36 0.64 20.92
N GLN A 159 -17.35 0.64 20.02
CA GLN A 159 -18.72 0.97 20.37
C GLN A 159 -19.55 -0.30 20.43
N VAL A 160 -20.07 -0.63 21.59
CA VAL A 160 -21.02 -1.75 21.81
C VAL A 160 -22.34 -1.19 22.31
N LEU A 161 -23.42 -1.91 22.04
CA LEU A 161 -24.77 -1.40 22.20
C LEU A 161 -25.08 -0.94 23.63
N ASN A 162 -24.62 -1.67 24.65
CA ASN A 162 -24.83 -1.33 26.06
C ASN A 162 -24.04 -0.09 26.52
N ILE A 163 -22.98 0.32 25.81
CA ILE A 163 -22.27 1.58 26.08
C ILE A 163 -23.00 2.75 25.44
N VAL A 164 -23.61 2.53 24.25
CA VAL A 164 -24.36 3.57 23.54
C VAL A 164 -25.71 3.83 24.22
N ASP A 165 -26.35 2.79 24.77
CA ASP A 165 -27.61 2.87 25.52
C ASP A 165 -27.49 2.15 26.86
N PRO A 166 -27.12 2.85 27.95
CA PRO A 166 -26.98 2.26 29.28
C PRO A 166 -28.29 1.71 29.88
N SER A 167 -29.45 2.01 29.31
CA SER A 167 -30.72 1.47 29.76
C SER A 167 -30.91 -0.01 29.40
N LEU A 168 -30.09 -0.52 28.48
CA LEU A 168 -30.10 -1.92 28.10
C LEU A 168 -29.39 -2.76 29.17
N SER A 169 -30.11 -3.68 29.79
CA SER A 169 -29.57 -4.59 30.82
C SER A 169 -28.64 -5.67 30.25
N TYR A 170 -28.36 -5.66 28.96
CA TYR A 170 -27.52 -6.65 28.31
C TYR A 170 -26.05 -6.30 28.45
N MET A 171 -25.28 -7.15 29.13
CA MET A 171 -23.81 -7.07 29.14
C MET A 171 -23.27 -7.88 27.97
N ASP A 172 -22.51 -7.23 27.07
CA ASP A 172 -21.78 -7.92 26.02
C ASP A 172 -20.57 -8.67 26.60
N ASN A 173 -20.74 -9.96 26.85
CA ASN A 173 -19.67 -10.80 27.38
C ASN A 173 -18.47 -10.89 26.44
N THR A 174 -18.70 -10.76 25.11
CA THR A 174 -17.62 -10.74 24.12
C THR A 174 -16.75 -9.50 24.30
N TYR A 175 -17.37 -8.33 24.44
CA TYR A 175 -16.66 -7.09 24.71
C TYR A 175 -15.91 -7.14 26.04
N THR A 176 -16.53 -7.63 27.10
CA THR A 176 -15.91 -7.74 28.42
C THR A 176 -14.69 -8.68 28.37
N ASN A 177 -14.79 -9.82 27.68
CA ASN A 177 -13.67 -10.73 27.50
C ASN A 177 -12.55 -10.12 26.64
N PHE A 178 -12.87 -9.34 25.62
CA PHE A 178 -11.91 -8.62 24.80
C PHE A 178 -11.11 -7.60 25.63
N THR A 179 -11.80 -6.83 26.47
CA THR A 179 -11.16 -5.76 27.25
C THR A 179 -10.40 -6.28 28.46
N ALA A 180 -10.88 -7.37 29.08
CA ALA A 180 -10.24 -7.97 30.26
C ALA A 180 -9.05 -8.87 29.96
N ASN A 181 -8.94 -9.41 28.74
CA ASN A 181 -7.92 -10.37 28.37
C ASN A 181 -7.19 -9.88 27.11
N GLN A 182 -6.00 -10.36 26.87
CA GLN A 182 -5.10 -10.06 25.73
C GLN A 182 -5.70 -9.18 24.62
N SER A 183 -5.53 -7.86 24.75
CA SER A 183 -5.90 -6.89 23.71
C SER A 183 -4.81 -6.71 22.64
N SER A 184 -3.71 -7.46 22.72
CA SER A 184 -2.57 -7.37 21.82
C SER A 184 -2.06 -8.76 21.44
N LYS A 185 -1.78 -8.99 20.16
CA LYS A 185 -1.16 -10.20 19.63
C LYS A 185 -0.03 -9.86 18.68
N GLN A 186 1.13 -10.46 18.91
CA GLN A 186 2.26 -10.41 17.98
C GLN A 186 2.26 -11.64 17.08
N ILE A 187 2.49 -11.42 15.78
CA ILE A 187 2.59 -12.47 14.76
C ILE A 187 3.81 -12.24 13.89
N LEU A 188 4.37 -13.33 13.38
CA LEU A 188 5.37 -13.30 12.33
C LEU A 188 4.67 -12.99 11.00
N ASP A 189 5.20 -12.05 10.23
CA ASP A 189 4.69 -11.68 8.92
C ASP A 189 5.79 -11.90 7.87
N MET A 190 5.46 -12.65 6.83
CA MET A 190 6.39 -12.95 5.74
C MET A 190 5.74 -12.59 4.40
N GLY A 191 6.55 -12.08 3.49
CA GLY A 191 6.15 -11.81 2.12
C GLY A 191 7.26 -12.15 1.14
N SER A 192 6.88 -12.40 -0.10
CA SER A 192 7.81 -12.63 -1.20
C SER A 192 7.32 -12.01 -2.48
N GLY A 193 8.23 -11.81 -3.44
CA GLY A 193 7.85 -11.24 -4.71
C GLY A 193 8.87 -11.53 -5.82
N LEU A 194 8.37 -11.40 -7.03
CA LEU A 194 9.12 -11.38 -8.27
C LEU A 194 8.89 -10.03 -8.96
N TYR A 195 9.92 -9.48 -9.58
CA TYR A 195 9.83 -8.19 -10.24
C TYR A 195 10.72 -8.16 -11.48
N LEU A 196 10.07 -8.14 -12.65
CA LEU A 196 10.71 -8.00 -13.95
C LEU A 196 10.70 -6.52 -14.33
N TYR A 197 11.86 -5.97 -14.68
CA TYR A 197 11.95 -4.56 -15.04
C TYR A 197 13.03 -4.26 -16.07
N GLY A 198 12.81 -3.16 -16.79
CA GLY A 198 13.73 -2.59 -17.77
C GLY A 198 13.72 -1.07 -17.71
N LYS A 199 14.30 -0.43 -18.73
CA LYS A 199 14.40 1.05 -18.78
C LYS A 199 13.05 1.78 -18.84
N GLY A 200 11.99 1.12 -19.28
CA GLY A 200 10.68 1.76 -19.44
C GLY A 200 9.51 0.92 -18.94
N PHE A 201 9.71 -0.31 -18.52
CA PHE A 201 8.62 -1.19 -18.09
C PHE A 201 8.90 -1.85 -16.75
N PHE A 202 7.84 -2.26 -16.10
CA PHE A 202 7.91 -3.12 -14.93
C PHE A 202 6.68 -4.04 -14.86
N LEU A 203 6.91 -5.23 -14.31
CA LEU A 203 5.88 -6.21 -13.98
C LEU A 203 6.26 -6.89 -12.68
N GLY A 204 5.44 -6.80 -11.66
CA GLY A 204 5.68 -7.38 -10.34
C GLY A 204 4.56 -8.31 -9.93
N LEU A 205 4.94 -9.40 -9.27
CA LEU A 205 4.05 -10.33 -8.58
C LEU A 205 4.50 -10.41 -7.13
N SER A 206 3.59 -10.30 -6.17
CA SER A 206 3.93 -10.46 -4.75
C SER A 206 2.83 -11.17 -3.98
N ALA A 207 3.25 -11.79 -2.87
CA ALA A 207 2.38 -12.41 -1.91
C ALA A 207 2.83 -12.01 -0.50
N ASP A 208 1.92 -11.48 0.30
CA ASP A 208 2.14 -11.07 1.69
C ASP A 208 1.31 -11.92 2.65
N GLN A 209 1.69 -11.90 3.95
CA GLN A 209 1.06 -12.68 5.02
C GLN A 209 1.14 -14.20 4.77
N LEU A 210 2.28 -14.67 4.28
CA LEU A 210 2.50 -16.09 3.93
C LEU A 210 2.44 -17.03 5.13
N THR A 211 2.76 -16.55 6.33
CA THR A 211 2.72 -17.33 7.58
C THR A 211 1.30 -17.67 8.01
N ARG A 212 0.32 -16.81 7.69
CA ARG A 212 -1.08 -16.97 8.10
C ARG A 212 -1.22 -17.20 9.62
N ASP A 213 -0.35 -16.59 10.42
CA ASP A 213 -0.38 -16.73 11.87
C ASP A 213 -1.72 -16.26 12.45
N LEU A 214 -2.35 -17.11 13.24
CA LEU A 214 -3.64 -16.84 13.86
C LEU A 214 -3.54 -15.67 14.83
N VAL A 215 -4.39 -14.67 14.65
CA VAL A 215 -4.55 -13.56 15.60
C VAL A 215 -5.73 -13.85 16.52
N GLU A 216 -5.46 -14.04 17.79
CA GLU A 216 -6.42 -14.32 18.83
C GLU A 216 -6.51 -13.17 19.81
N PHE A 217 -7.72 -12.76 20.14
CA PHE A 217 -8.01 -11.82 21.21
C PHE A 217 -8.94 -12.45 22.26
N GLY A 218 -8.83 -12.00 23.51
CA GLY A 218 -9.74 -12.40 24.56
C GLY A 218 -9.77 -13.90 24.87
N LYS A 219 -8.62 -14.58 24.94
CA LYS A 219 -8.48 -16.02 25.14
C LYS A 219 -9.30 -16.85 24.12
N GLY A 220 -9.23 -16.48 22.85
CA GLY A 220 -9.94 -17.18 21.78
C GLY A 220 -11.40 -16.74 21.58
N THR A 221 -11.85 -15.69 22.27
CA THR A 221 -13.21 -15.16 22.10
C THR A 221 -13.42 -14.60 20.69
N ALA A 222 -12.38 -14.04 20.09
CA ALA A 222 -12.40 -13.61 18.70
C ALA A 222 -11.07 -13.95 18.04
N ASN A 223 -11.15 -14.67 16.96
CA ASN A 223 -10.01 -15.13 16.18
C ASN A 223 -10.16 -14.65 14.74
N PHE A 224 -9.08 -14.19 14.15
CA PHE A 224 -9.04 -14.05 12.72
C PHE A 224 -7.77 -14.67 12.16
N ASN A 225 -7.88 -15.31 11.02
CA ASN A 225 -6.77 -15.91 10.30
C ASN A 225 -6.40 -14.99 9.15
N PRO A 226 -5.23 -14.31 9.19
CA PRO A 226 -4.78 -13.50 8.09
C PRO A 226 -4.73 -14.31 6.80
N GLN A 227 -5.31 -13.79 5.74
CA GLN A 227 -5.29 -14.44 4.44
C GLN A 227 -4.09 -13.97 3.64
N ILE A 228 -3.59 -14.81 2.73
CA ILE A 228 -2.52 -14.43 1.82
C ILE A 228 -3.06 -13.35 0.86
N HIS A 229 -2.32 -12.26 0.74
CA HIS A 229 -2.62 -11.17 -0.18
C HIS A 229 -1.74 -11.27 -1.42
N TYR A 230 -2.36 -11.55 -2.56
CA TYR A 230 -1.68 -11.58 -3.85
C TYR A 230 -1.80 -10.21 -4.52
N GLN A 231 -0.70 -9.74 -5.09
CA GLN A 231 -0.67 -8.46 -5.78
C GLN A 231 0.07 -8.58 -7.10
N VAL A 232 -0.47 -7.93 -8.12
CA VAL A 232 0.13 -7.81 -9.45
C VAL A 232 0.24 -6.33 -9.76
N ILE A 233 1.44 -5.86 -10.05
CA ILE A 233 1.71 -4.48 -10.44
C ILE A 233 2.37 -4.47 -11.82
N SER A 234 1.95 -3.56 -12.68
CA SER A 234 2.59 -3.37 -13.99
C SER A 234 2.53 -1.92 -14.41
N GLY A 235 3.42 -1.54 -15.32
CA GLY A 235 3.42 -0.22 -15.93
C GLY A 235 4.47 -0.07 -17.01
N TYR A 236 4.30 0.99 -17.80
CA TYR A 236 5.20 1.30 -18.92
C TYR A 236 5.40 2.80 -19.05
N LYS A 237 6.67 3.26 -19.03
CA LYS A 237 7.03 4.67 -19.21
C LYS A 237 7.24 4.96 -20.70
N ILE A 238 6.34 5.73 -21.28
CA ILE A 238 6.34 6.18 -22.68
C ILE A 238 6.93 7.58 -22.72
N LYS A 239 8.03 7.77 -23.44
CA LYS A 239 8.57 9.11 -23.71
C LYS A 239 7.74 9.78 -24.79
N THR A 240 7.19 10.95 -24.52
CA THR A 240 6.38 11.75 -25.44
C THR A 240 7.09 13.08 -25.69
N GLY A 241 7.95 13.09 -26.73
CA GLY A 241 8.85 14.22 -27.01
C GLY A 241 10.07 14.25 -26.08
N GLU A 242 10.71 15.44 -26.00
CA GLU A 242 11.97 15.61 -25.25
C GLU A 242 11.77 15.73 -23.75
N ASN A 243 10.69 16.37 -23.32
CA ASN A 243 10.48 16.80 -21.94
C ASN A 243 9.38 16.02 -21.20
N TRP A 244 8.51 15.32 -21.90
CA TRP A 244 7.36 14.65 -21.32
C TRP A 244 7.51 13.12 -21.33
N SER A 245 6.99 12.50 -20.30
CA SER A 245 6.73 11.06 -20.28
C SER A 245 5.38 10.75 -19.69
N LEU A 246 4.74 9.71 -20.22
CA LEU A 246 3.49 9.16 -19.71
C LEU A 246 3.75 7.77 -19.14
N THR A 247 3.19 7.49 -17.97
CA THR A 247 3.34 6.17 -17.33
C THR A 247 1.97 5.63 -16.94
N PRO A 248 1.30 4.89 -17.85
CA PRO A 248 0.17 4.05 -17.45
C PRO A 248 0.66 2.95 -16.51
N SER A 249 -0.10 2.66 -15.46
CA SER A 249 0.19 1.61 -14.50
C SER A 249 -1.08 0.98 -13.95
N LEU A 250 -0.96 -0.28 -13.56
CA LEU A 250 -2.06 -1.10 -13.04
C LEU A 250 -1.59 -1.80 -11.76
N LEU A 251 -2.46 -1.88 -10.78
CA LEU A 251 -2.30 -2.69 -9.59
C LEU A 251 -3.58 -3.52 -9.41
N ALA A 252 -3.44 -4.84 -9.40
CA ALA A 252 -4.50 -5.75 -9.02
C ALA A 252 -4.16 -6.43 -7.69
N LYS A 253 -5.12 -6.48 -6.78
CA LYS A 253 -4.99 -7.09 -5.45
C LYS A 253 -6.08 -8.12 -5.25
N TYR A 254 -5.70 -9.28 -4.71
CA TYR A 254 -6.63 -10.35 -4.39
C TYR A 254 -6.35 -10.95 -3.01
N MET A 255 -7.38 -11.14 -2.25
CA MET A 255 -7.39 -11.84 -0.97
C MET A 255 -8.72 -12.59 -0.84
N SER A 256 -8.67 -13.89 -0.57
CA SER A 256 -9.91 -14.66 -0.34
C SER A 256 -10.53 -14.29 1.03
N PRO A 257 -11.86 -14.10 1.13
CA PRO A 257 -12.90 -14.20 0.09
C PRO A 257 -13.27 -12.85 -0.57
N ALA A 258 -12.43 -11.81 -0.43
CA ALA A 258 -12.73 -10.49 -0.96
C ALA A 258 -12.69 -10.46 -2.51
N PRO A 259 -13.47 -9.60 -3.17
CA PRO A 259 -13.37 -9.41 -4.61
C PRO A 259 -12.02 -8.82 -4.99
N VAL A 260 -11.60 -9.04 -6.25
CA VAL A 260 -10.38 -8.44 -6.79
C VAL A 260 -10.52 -6.91 -6.80
N SER A 261 -9.53 -6.21 -6.23
CA SER A 261 -9.41 -4.76 -6.32
C SER A 261 -8.48 -4.40 -7.48
N ILE A 262 -8.91 -3.48 -8.34
CA ILE A 262 -8.15 -3.03 -9.51
C ILE A 262 -7.99 -1.52 -9.43
N ASP A 263 -6.74 -1.07 -9.45
CA ASP A 263 -6.35 0.34 -9.49
C ASP A 263 -5.61 0.61 -10.81
N VAL A 264 -6.04 1.59 -11.57
CA VAL A 264 -5.39 2.04 -12.81
C VAL A 264 -4.95 3.48 -12.64
N ASN A 265 -3.69 3.78 -12.93
CA ASN A 265 -3.16 5.14 -12.86
C ASN A 265 -2.52 5.53 -14.21
N LEU A 266 -2.65 6.80 -14.56
CA LEU A 266 -1.91 7.45 -15.64
C LEU A 266 -1.16 8.63 -15.05
N GLN A 267 0.17 8.59 -15.11
CA GLN A 267 1.04 9.68 -14.68
C GLN A 267 1.64 10.38 -15.89
N ALA A 268 1.57 11.71 -15.94
CA ALA A 268 2.35 12.56 -16.83
C ALA A 268 3.47 13.23 -16.03
N GLU A 269 4.71 13.17 -16.54
CA GLU A 269 5.89 13.72 -15.87
C GLU A 269 6.62 14.65 -16.84
N TYR A 270 6.91 15.87 -16.37
CA TYR A 270 7.64 16.92 -17.11
C TYR A 270 9.07 17.05 -16.59
N ASN A 271 10.06 16.86 -17.46
CA ASN A 271 11.49 16.94 -17.15
C ASN A 271 11.91 16.19 -15.89
N GLU A 272 11.15 15.13 -15.50
CA GLU A 272 11.38 14.36 -14.30
C GLU A 272 11.36 15.17 -12.98
N TRP A 273 10.97 16.41 -13.08
CA TRP A 273 10.85 17.34 -11.96
C TRP A 273 9.42 17.42 -11.43
N LEU A 274 8.45 17.66 -12.29
CA LEU A 274 7.04 17.81 -11.92
C LEU A 274 6.23 16.68 -12.53
N TRP A 275 5.29 16.13 -11.78
CA TRP A 275 4.39 15.12 -12.30
C TRP A 275 2.96 15.33 -11.81
N PHE A 276 2.03 14.92 -12.65
CA PHE A 276 0.60 14.87 -12.37
C PHE A 276 0.10 13.46 -12.66
N GLY A 277 -0.89 13.02 -11.92
CA GLY A 277 -1.48 11.71 -12.11
C GLY A 277 -2.99 11.74 -11.97
N PHE A 278 -3.61 10.86 -12.70
CA PHE A 278 -5.02 10.53 -12.57
C PHE A 278 -5.14 9.03 -12.33
N GLY A 279 -5.95 8.64 -11.35
CA GLY A 279 -6.18 7.25 -10.98
C GLY A 279 -7.66 6.92 -10.93
N TYR A 280 -7.97 5.67 -11.21
CA TYR A 280 -9.29 5.09 -11.01
C TYR A 280 -9.17 3.78 -10.25
N ARG A 281 -9.80 3.71 -9.10
CA ARG A 281 -9.97 2.48 -8.32
C ARG A 281 -11.37 1.95 -8.55
N HIS A 282 -11.44 0.76 -9.10
CA HIS A 282 -12.71 0.15 -9.51
C HIS A 282 -13.68 0.11 -8.33
N THR A 283 -14.89 0.64 -8.53
CA THR A 283 -16.01 0.71 -7.57
C THR A 283 -15.75 1.55 -6.29
N ASP A 284 -14.58 2.17 -6.12
CA ASP A 284 -14.22 2.86 -4.89
C ASP A 284 -13.97 4.37 -5.08
N ALA A 285 -13.02 4.77 -5.94
CA ALA A 285 -12.62 6.17 -6.02
C ALA A 285 -12.04 6.58 -7.38
N VAL A 286 -12.16 7.89 -7.66
CA VAL A 286 -11.34 8.62 -8.64
C VAL A 286 -10.26 9.36 -7.88
N ILE A 287 -9.03 9.37 -8.39
CA ILE A 287 -7.86 9.85 -7.68
C ILE A 287 -7.17 10.93 -8.51
N GLY A 288 -6.98 12.10 -7.92
CA GLY A 288 -6.11 13.14 -8.45
C GLY A 288 -4.77 13.11 -7.73
N MET A 289 -3.67 13.22 -8.47
CA MET A 289 -2.32 13.17 -7.91
C MET A 289 -1.45 14.26 -8.48
N LEU A 290 -0.53 14.76 -7.66
CA LEU A 290 0.52 15.69 -8.08
C LEU A 290 1.77 15.49 -7.23
N GLY A 291 2.92 15.88 -7.76
CA GLY A 291 4.16 15.84 -6.99
C GLY A 291 5.36 16.35 -7.76
N MET A 292 6.48 16.38 -7.07
CA MET A 292 7.73 16.91 -7.63
C MET A 292 8.95 16.18 -7.06
N ASN A 293 10.03 16.17 -7.85
CA ASN A 293 11.36 15.75 -7.41
C ASN A 293 12.25 16.99 -7.27
N ILE A 294 12.68 17.31 -6.05
CA ILE A 294 13.44 18.52 -5.75
C ILE A 294 14.91 18.16 -5.65
N SER A 295 15.75 18.84 -6.45
CA SER A 295 17.22 18.76 -6.36
C SER A 295 17.82 17.35 -6.41
N ASN A 296 17.20 16.39 -7.10
CA ASN A 296 17.62 14.97 -7.13
C ASN A 296 17.73 14.29 -5.75
N ARG A 297 17.31 14.95 -4.69
CA ARG A 297 17.43 14.43 -3.32
C ARG A 297 16.09 14.20 -2.64
N PHE A 298 15.11 15.03 -2.96
CA PHE A 298 13.82 14.99 -2.29
C PHE A 298 12.72 14.68 -3.29
N LYS A 299 11.79 13.86 -2.89
CA LYS A 299 10.54 13.61 -3.62
C LYS A 299 9.37 14.00 -2.75
N PHE A 300 8.39 14.62 -3.37
CA PHE A 300 7.12 14.99 -2.78
C PHE A 300 6.01 14.45 -3.64
N GLY A 301 4.96 13.94 -3.03
CA GLY A 301 3.75 13.50 -3.71
C GLY A 301 2.54 13.72 -2.83
N TYR A 302 1.46 14.15 -3.46
CA TYR A 302 0.17 14.30 -2.82
C TYR A 302 -0.90 13.67 -3.71
N SER A 303 -1.86 13.00 -3.10
CA SER A 303 -3.06 12.54 -3.80
C SER A 303 -4.31 12.80 -2.98
N TYR A 304 -5.40 13.00 -3.72
CA TYR A 304 -6.74 13.10 -3.19
C TYR A 304 -7.64 12.06 -3.85
N ASP A 305 -8.30 11.24 -3.01
CA ASP A 305 -9.23 10.20 -3.44
C ASP A 305 -10.66 10.72 -3.27
N PHE A 306 -11.36 10.93 -4.38
CA PHE A 306 -12.79 11.21 -4.39
C PHE A 306 -13.57 9.90 -4.41
N SER A 307 -14.29 9.60 -3.32
CA SER A 307 -15.06 8.35 -3.21
C SER A 307 -16.25 8.35 -4.17
N LEU A 308 -16.38 7.26 -4.94
CA LEU A 308 -17.54 7.01 -5.82
C LEU A 308 -18.59 6.12 -5.16
N SER A 309 -18.24 5.49 -4.05
CA SER A 309 -19.14 4.59 -3.32
C SER A 309 -20.19 5.37 -2.54
N ARG A 310 -21.22 4.67 -2.02
CA ARG A 310 -22.24 5.26 -1.13
C ARG A 310 -21.64 5.93 0.12
N PHE A 311 -20.40 5.62 0.43
CA PHE A 311 -19.63 6.23 1.52
C PHE A 311 -19.38 7.73 1.30
N ASN A 312 -19.48 8.23 0.05
CA ASN A 312 -19.32 9.65 -0.27
C ASN A 312 -20.31 10.57 0.46
N ASN A 313 -21.46 10.05 0.87
CA ASN A 313 -22.43 10.81 1.65
C ASN A 313 -21.98 11.12 3.09
N PHE A 314 -20.97 10.39 3.59
CA PHE A 314 -20.48 10.46 4.97
C PHE A 314 -19.01 10.88 5.04
N SER A 315 -18.31 10.92 3.92
CA SER A 315 -16.86 11.13 3.86
C SER A 315 -16.50 12.22 2.86
N SER A 316 -15.58 13.08 3.24
CA SER A 316 -14.95 14.07 2.36
C SER A 316 -13.79 13.49 1.54
N GLY A 317 -13.75 12.16 1.30
CA GLY A 317 -12.72 11.50 0.53
C GLY A 317 -11.48 11.10 1.36
N GLY A 318 -10.34 10.97 0.67
CA GLY A 318 -9.08 10.57 1.31
C GLY A 318 -7.90 11.39 0.82
N HIS A 319 -6.89 11.55 1.68
CA HIS A 319 -5.65 12.23 1.34
C HIS A 319 -4.47 11.28 1.56
N GLU A 320 -3.48 11.37 0.68
CA GLU A 320 -2.21 10.66 0.84
C GLU A 320 -1.06 11.62 0.57
N LEU A 321 -0.13 11.69 1.50
CA LEU A 321 1.09 12.50 1.41
C LEU A 321 2.30 11.59 1.40
N THR A 322 3.21 11.79 0.44
CA THR A 322 4.48 11.08 0.35
C THR A 322 5.64 12.06 0.38
N LEU A 323 6.59 11.81 1.25
CA LEU A 323 7.86 12.51 1.33
C LEU A 323 8.99 11.48 1.15
N GLY A 324 10.04 11.84 0.45
CA GLY A 324 11.16 10.92 0.30
C GLY A 324 12.50 11.62 0.14
N ILE A 325 13.55 10.86 0.51
CA ILE A 325 14.94 11.25 0.37
C ILE A 325 15.64 10.22 -0.51
N MET A 326 16.35 10.70 -1.53
CA MET A 326 17.12 9.91 -2.47
C MET A 326 18.59 10.27 -2.30
N LEU A 327 19.42 9.34 -1.78
CA LEU A 327 20.85 9.59 -1.56
C LEU A 327 21.67 8.87 -2.61
N GLY A 328 22.57 9.61 -3.28
CA GLY A 328 23.45 9.09 -4.31
C GLY A 328 22.84 8.98 -5.71
N ARG A 329 21.74 9.64 -5.90
CA ARG A 329 21.08 9.83 -7.19
C ARG A 329 21.88 10.76 -8.12
#